data_744698d33cd080a353dc973b8a9b9001
#
_entry.id   744698d33cd080a353dc973b8a9b9001
#
_cell.length_a   1.000
_cell.length_b   1.000
_cell.length_c   1.000
_cell.angle_alpha   90.00
_cell.angle_beta   90.00
_cell.angle_gamma   90.00
#
_symmetry.space_group_name_H-M   'P 1'
#
loop_
_entity.id
_entity.type
_entity.pdbx_description
1 polymer ?
#
loop_
_entity_poly.entity_id
_entity_poly.type
_entity_poly.pdbx_seq_one_letter_code
_entity_poly.pdbx_strand_id
1 'polypeptide(L)'
;MEIMYVKKASTNYFSSKNFIAFYGEIKDLTVLLDEIKTPTIKKNSKVSRYIPKNKMYNQILNITADLLKKKTNDLSYGEYKLALLLYTISLEPEVIILNNFDLGFNSKIKSKISKLIKTVNAEHKTNFIIISNDISFINKTTKHIIISKNKVIKYQGDILTAIKQGFIDKPPIITFIDMANEKGANLEYTLDNKELLKGIYRSVF
;
A
#
# COMPACT_ATOMS: atom_id res chain seq x y z
N MET A 1 -14.67 -3.67 -3.62
CA MET A 1 -14.31 -4.20 -2.29
C MET A 1 -12.83 -3.94 -2.07
N GLU A 2 -12.46 -3.24 -0.98
CA GLU A 2 -11.10 -2.68 -0.85
C GLU A 2 -10.11 -3.53 -0.05
N ILE A 3 -10.61 -4.42 0.81
CA ILE A 3 -9.77 -5.37 1.56
C ILE A 3 -10.32 -6.77 1.36
N MET A 4 -9.42 -7.67 1.04
CA MET A 4 -9.65 -9.10 0.96
C MET A 4 -8.48 -9.84 1.62
N TYR A 5 -8.66 -11.09 1.95
CA TYR A 5 -7.57 -11.89 2.53
C TYR A 5 -7.71 -13.37 2.16
N VAL A 6 -6.58 -14.07 2.22
CA VAL A 6 -6.49 -15.52 2.09
C VAL A 6 -5.89 -16.09 3.36
N LYS A 7 -6.56 -17.02 4.00
CA LYS A 7 -6.13 -17.58 5.29
C LYS A 7 -4.94 -18.52 5.12
N LYS A 8 -4.97 -19.37 4.09
CA LYS A 8 -3.85 -20.22 3.66
C LYS A 8 -3.75 -20.16 2.15
N ALA A 9 -2.61 -19.79 1.63
CA ALA A 9 -2.36 -19.76 0.19
C ALA A 9 -1.87 -21.12 -0.30
N SER A 10 -2.53 -21.67 -1.31
CA SER A 10 -2.20 -22.98 -1.89
C SER A 10 -0.98 -22.96 -2.82
N THR A 11 -0.37 -21.80 -3.06
CA THR A 11 0.68 -21.64 -4.07
C THR A 11 1.92 -20.93 -3.54
N ASN A 12 3.09 -21.40 -3.99
CA ASN A 12 4.42 -20.83 -3.70
C ASN A 12 4.69 -19.47 -4.42
N TYR A 13 3.64 -18.71 -4.79
CA TYR A 13 3.81 -17.41 -5.46
C TYR A 13 4.60 -16.38 -4.65
N PHE A 14 4.68 -16.57 -3.32
CA PHE A 14 5.34 -15.64 -2.41
C PHE A 14 6.69 -16.13 -1.90
N SER A 15 7.28 -17.18 -2.47
CA SER A 15 8.52 -17.81 -1.97
C SER A 15 9.73 -16.87 -1.90
N SER A 16 9.68 -15.68 -2.53
CA SER A 16 10.78 -14.73 -2.49
C SER A 16 10.38 -13.24 -2.36
N LYS A 17 9.08 -12.90 -2.39
CA LYS A 17 8.61 -11.50 -2.38
C LYS A 17 7.43 -11.31 -1.44
N ASN A 18 7.67 -10.63 -0.34
CA ASN A 18 6.67 -10.34 0.69
C ASN A 18 5.61 -9.30 0.27
N PHE A 19 5.87 -8.57 -0.82
CA PHE A 19 4.99 -7.55 -1.37
C PHE A 19 4.90 -7.67 -2.87
N ILE A 20 3.68 -7.74 -3.39
CA ILE A 20 3.38 -7.65 -4.82
C ILE A 20 2.52 -6.41 -5.01
N ALA A 21 2.97 -5.47 -5.83
CA ALA A 21 2.18 -4.30 -6.18
C ALA A 21 1.80 -4.35 -7.66
N PHE A 22 0.52 -4.09 -7.92
CA PHE A 22 -0.03 -3.94 -9.25
C PHE A 22 -0.41 -2.49 -9.47
N TYR A 23 0.07 -1.92 -10.57
CA TYR A 23 -0.35 -0.61 -11.02
C TYR A 23 -1.48 -0.76 -12.04
N GLY A 24 -2.61 -0.09 -11.78
CA GLY A 24 -3.82 -0.22 -12.57
C GLY A 24 -4.88 -1.10 -11.92
N GLU A 25 -5.81 -1.58 -12.73
CA GLU A 25 -6.91 -2.46 -12.29
C GLU A 25 -6.59 -3.92 -12.58
N ILE A 26 -6.86 -4.77 -11.61
CA ILE A 26 -6.91 -6.22 -11.83
C ILE A 26 -8.37 -6.63 -11.77
N LYS A 27 -8.88 -7.10 -12.89
CA LYS A 27 -10.29 -7.54 -12.99
C LYS A 27 -10.53 -8.92 -12.38
N ASP A 28 -9.50 -9.74 -12.25
CA ASP A 28 -9.65 -11.11 -11.78
C ASP A 28 -8.45 -11.55 -10.93
N LEU A 29 -8.60 -11.45 -9.61
CA LEU A 29 -7.63 -11.93 -8.63
C LEU A 29 -7.74 -13.44 -8.39
N THR A 30 -8.85 -14.07 -8.78
CA THR A 30 -9.09 -15.51 -8.57
C THR A 30 -8.11 -16.37 -9.36
N VAL A 31 -7.53 -15.81 -10.43
CA VAL A 31 -6.45 -16.47 -11.20
C VAL A 31 -5.18 -16.65 -10.37
N LEU A 32 -4.97 -15.82 -9.34
CA LEU A 32 -3.76 -15.81 -8.52
C LEU A 32 -3.94 -16.49 -7.15
N LEU A 33 -5.16 -16.56 -6.65
CA LEU A 33 -5.42 -16.98 -5.27
C LEU A 33 -6.74 -17.75 -5.15
N ASP A 34 -6.68 -18.90 -4.51
CA ASP A 34 -7.85 -19.66 -4.09
C ASP A 34 -8.42 -19.10 -2.79
N GLU A 35 -9.73 -19.31 -2.56
CA GLU A 35 -10.41 -18.98 -1.29
C GLU A 35 -10.27 -17.52 -0.81
N ILE A 36 -10.42 -16.54 -1.68
CA ILE A 36 -10.44 -15.13 -1.29
C ILE A 36 -11.65 -14.85 -0.40
N LYS A 37 -11.40 -14.33 0.81
CA LYS A 37 -12.40 -13.95 1.82
C LYS A 37 -12.44 -12.45 2.03
N THR A 38 -13.61 -11.97 2.44
CA THR A 38 -13.81 -10.55 2.79
C THR A 38 -14.01 -10.42 4.29
N PRO A 39 -13.24 -9.55 4.95
CA PRO A 39 -13.46 -9.25 6.35
C PRO A 39 -14.76 -8.46 6.52
N THR A 40 -15.52 -8.76 7.57
CA THR A 40 -16.78 -8.07 7.86
C THR A 40 -16.81 -7.61 9.31
N ILE A 41 -17.09 -6.34 9.50
CA ILE A 41 -17.33 -5.74 10.81
C ILE A 41 -18.85 -5.62 11.01
N LYS A 42 -19.37 -6.16 12.12
CA LYS A 42 -20.81 -6.10 12.45
C LYS A 42 -21.23 -4.66 12.72
N LYS A 43 -22.38 -4.27 12.14
CA LYS A 43 -23.02 -2.97 12.42
C LYS A 43 -23.33 -2.80 13.90
N ASN A 44 -23.35 -1.57 14.38
CA ASN A 44 -23.69 -1.17 15.74
C ASN A 44 -22.90 -1.88 16.86
N SER A 45 -21.67 -2.30 16.55
CA SER A 45 -20.75 -2.93 17.51
C SER A 45 -19.70 -1.93 17.99
N LYS A 46 -19.13 -2.12 19.19
CA LYS A 46 -17.98 -1.31 19.63
C LYS A 46 -16.75 -1.58 18.77
N VAL A 47 -16.09 -0.55 18.29
CA VAL A 47 -14.89 -0.60 17.44
C VAL A 47 -13.75 -1.36 18.13
N SER A 48 -13.62 -1.21 19.44
CA SER A 48 -12.61 -1.91 20.25
C SER A 48 -12.65 -3.45 20.15
N ARG A 49 -13.73 -4.05 19.64
CA ARG A 49 -13.81 -5.50 19.40
C ARG A 49 -13.03 -5.95 18.17
N TYR A 50 -12.77 -5.04 17.25
CA TYR A 50 -12.16 -5.35 15.94
C TYR A 50 -10.73 -4.86 15.84
N ILE A 51 -10.32 -3.97 16.73
CA ILE A 51 -8.96 -3.44 16.75
C ILE A 51 -8.10 -4.30 17.69
N PRO A 52 -7.02 -4.92 17.21
CA PRO A 52 -6.15 -5.73 18.05
C PRO A 52 -5.52 -4.88 19.17
N LYS A 53 -5.28 -5.50 20.33
CA LYS A 53 -4.63 -4.84 21.48
C LYS A 53 -3.11 -4.62 21.25
N ASN A 54 -2.66 -4.62 20.01
CA ASN A 54 -1.27 -4.36 19.66
C ASN A 54 -0.98 -2.87 19.75
N LYS A 55 -0.22 -2.46 20.79
CA LYS A 55 0.12 -1.05 21.04
C LYS A 55 0.87 -0.43 19.86
N MET A 56 1.76 -1.17 19.21
CA MET A 56 2.58 -0.65 18.10
C MET A 56 1.72 -0.33 16.88
N TYR A 57 0.80 -1.20 16.47
CA TYR A 57 -0.10 -0.95 15.34
C TYR A 57 -0.99 0.26 15.60
N ASN A 58 -1.52 0.35 16.85
CA ASN A 58 -2.36 1.46 17.25
C ASN A 58 -1.59 2.78 17.25
N GLN A 59 -0.32 2.79 17.68
CA GLN A 59 0.55 3.96 17.61
C GLN A 59 0.89 4.35 16.17
N ILE A 60 1.21 3.40 15.29
CA ILE A 60 1.51 3.68 13.87
C ILE A 60 0.33 4.39 13.21
N LEU A 61 -0.90 3.91 13.42
CA LEU A 61 -2.10 4.48 12.82
C LEU A 61 -2.69 5.65 13.62
N ASN A 62 -2.17 5.96 14.82
CA ASN A 62 -2.74 6.93 15.77
C ASN A 62 -4.20 6.58 16.16
N ILE A 63 -4.45 5.33 16.51
CA ILE A 63 -5.75 4.91 17.02
C ILE A 63 -5.96 5.52 18.40
N THR A 64 -6.97 6.38 18.53
CA THR A 64 -7.29 7.08 19.78
C THR A 64 -8.25 6.28 20.65
N ALA A 65 -8.25 6.58 21.96
CA ALA A 65 -9.21 6.01 22.89
C ALA A 65 -10.67 6.35 22.50
N ASP A 66 -10.90 7.53 21.94
CA ASP A 66 -12.21 7.96 21.48
C ASP A 66 -12.70 7.15 20.29
N LEU A 67 -11.79 6.84 19.32
CA LEU A 67 -12.12 5.94 18.21
C LEU A 67 -12.54 4.55 18.74
N LEU A 68 -11.84 4.01 19.74
CA LEU A 68 -12.14 2.70 20.33
C LEU A 68 -13.50 2.66 21.05
N LYS A 69 -14.00 3.81 21.55
CA LYS A 69 -15.32 3.92 22.21
C LYS A 69 -16.47 4.01 21.20
N LYS A 70 -16.21 4.44 19.95
CA LYS A 70 -17.24 4.58 18.92
C LYS A 70 -17.94 3.24 18.63
N LYS A 71 -19.15 3.32 18.13
CA LYS A 71 -19.81 2.21 17.44
C LYS A 71 -19.37 2.20 15.96
N THR A 72 -19.44 1.05 15.34
CA THR A 72 -19.04 0.87 13.93
C THR A 72 -19.87 1.74 12.97
N ASN A 73 -21.10 2.08 13.33
CA ASN A 73 -21.96 2.98 12.53
C ASN A 73 -21.53 4.45 12.62
N ASP A 74 -20.78 4.83 13.64
CA ASP A 74 -20.36 6.21 13.90
C ASP A 74 -18.97 6.51 13.31
N LEU A 75 -18.39 5.54 12.60
CA LEU A 75 -17.10 5.69 11.95
C LEU A 75 -17.24 6.49 10.66
N SER A 76 -16.31 7.43 10.43
CA SER A 76 -16.07 7.94 9.09
C SER A 76 -15.58 6.82 8.17
N TYR A 77 -15.71 7.01 6.87
CA TYR A 77 -15.26 6.01 5.90
C TYR A 77 -13.77 5.65 6.05
N GLY A 78 -12.91 6.65 6.30
CA GLY A 78 -11.49 6.41 6.55
C GLY A 78 -11.23 5.63 7.85
N GLU A 79 -11.92 5.98 8.94
CA GLU A 79 -11.83 5.25 10.22
C GLU A 79 -12.31 3.80 10.07
N TYR A 80 -13.40 3.59 9.33
CA TYR A 80 -13.92 2.25 9.02
C TYR A 80 -12.88 1.40 8.25
N LYS A 81 -12.25 1.97 7.21
CA LYS A 81 -11.20 1.29 6.46
C LYS A 81 -10.02 0.89 7.34
N LEU A 82 -9.55 1.79 8.20
CA LEU A 82 -8.44 1.50 9.12
C LEU A 82 -8.83 0.43 10.15
N ALA A 83 -10.03 0.49 10.71
CA ALA A 83 -10.54 -0.54 11.62
C ALA A 83 -10.65 -1.90 10.93
N LEU A 84 -11.12 -1.92 9.68
CA LEU A 84 -11.24 -3.13 8.87
C LEU A 84 -9.86 -3.74 8.56
N LEU A 85 -8.85 -2.91 8.25
CA LEU A 85 -7.48 -3.35 8.03
C LEU A 85 -6.89 -4.00 9.30
N LEU A 86 -7.03 -3.34 10.45
CA LEU A 86 -6.54 -3.86 11.72
C LEU A 86 -7.25 -5.16 12.12
N TYR A 87 -8.56 -5.23 11.88
CA TYR A 87 -9.32 -6.47 12.07
C TYR A 87 -8.80 -7.59 11.17
N THR A 88 -8.58 -7.31 9.88
CA THR A 88 -8.05 -8.30 8.94
C THR A 88 -6.68 -8.81 9.39
N ILE A 89 -5.80 -7.92 9.84
CA ILE A 89 -4.49 -8.29 10.40
C ILE A 89 -4.64 -9.22 11.61
N SER A 90 -5.63 -8.95 12.50
CA SER A 90 -5.88 -9.79 13.68
C SER A 90 -6.39 -11.20 13.37
N LEU A 91 -6.80 -11.47 12.14
CA LEU A 91 -7.17 -12.82 11.67
C LEU A 91 -5.95 -13.64 11.28
N GLU A 92 -4.74 -13.06 11.31
CA GLU A 92 -3.46 -13.67 10.96
C GLU A 92 -3.49 -14.42 9.60
N PRO A 93 -3.91 -13.75 8.51
CA PRO A 93 -3.94 -14.40 7.21
C PRO A 93 -2.53 -14.49 6.60
N GLU A 94 -2.33 -15.44 5.71
CA GLU A 94 -1.09 -15.52 4.92
C GLU A 94 -0.97 -14.40 3.89
N VAL A 95 -2.10 -13.96 3.34
CA VAL A 95 -2.13 -12.89 2.32
C VAL A 95 -3.24 -11.88 2.64
N ILE A 96 -2.91 -10.60 2.58
CA ILE A 96 -3.86 -9.48 2.58
C ILE A 96 -3.80 -8.77 1.23
N ILE A 97 -4.97 -8.53 0.63
CA ILE A 97 -5.12 -7.83 -0.63
C ILE A 97 -5.72 -6.46 -0.35
N LEU A 98 -5.03 -5.41 -0.77
CA LEU A 98 -5.45 -4.02 -0.67
C LEU A 98 -5.75 -3.48 -2.08
N ASN A 99 -7.04 -3.44 -2.44
CA ASN A 99 -7.48 -2.99 -3.75
C ASN A 99 -7.97 -1.54 -3.69
N ASN A 100 -7.24 -0.61 -4.27
CA ASN A 100 -7.51 0.83 -4.21
C ASN A 100 -7.74 1.34 -2.78
N PHE A 101 -7.09 0.68 -1.82
CA PHE A 101 -7.27 0.98 -0.40
C PHE A 101 -6.77 2.38 -0.03
N ASP A 102 -5.83 2.91 -0.78
CA ASP A 102 -5.26 4.25 -0.62
C ASP A 102 -6.22 5.39 -0.96
N LEU A 103 -7.30 5.13 -1.70
CA LEU A 103 -8.28 6.16 -2.07
C LEU A 103 -8.93 6.80 -0.84
N GLY A 104 -9.06 8.13 -0.87
CA GLY A 104 -9.62 8.92 0.22
C GLY A 104 -8.67 9.19 1.39
N PHE A 105 -7.46 8.65 1.39
CA PHE A 105 -6.44 8.97 2.39
C PHE A 105 -5.45 10.02 1.90
N ASN A 106 -5.06 10.93 2.80
CA ASN A 106 -3.97 11.86 2.53
C ASN A 106 -2.60 11.18 2.63
N SER A 107 -1.55 11.86 2.16
CA SER A 107 -0.17 11.33 2.10
C SER A 107 0.37 10.89 3.47
N LYS A 108 -0.02 11.55 4.56
CA LYS A 108 0.39 11.23 5.93
C LYS A 108 -0.19 9.88 6.37
N ILE A 109 -1.48 9.65 6.12
CA ILE A 109 -2.14 8.38 6.44
C ILE A 109 -1.60 7.25 5.53
N LYS A 110 -1.42 7.49 4.22
CA LYS A 110 -0.80 6.54 3.30
C LYS A 110 0.59 6.09 3.78
N SER A 111 1.41 7.02 4.29
CA SER A 111 2.72 6.69 4.86
C SER A 111 2.62 5.83 6.12
N LYS A 112 1.64 6.07 6.99
CA LYS A 112 1.40 5.23 8.18
C LYS A 112 0.92 3.82 7.80
N ILE A 113 0.05 3.71 6.81
CA ILE A 113 -0.41 2.42 6.27
C ILE A 113 0.78 1.63 5.71
N SER A 114 1.63 2.25 4.89
CA SER A 114 2.84 1.60 4.37
C SER A 114 3.79 1.14 5.48
N LYS A 115 3.95 1.94 6.54
CA LYS A 115 4.72 1.53 7.72
C LYS A 115 4.09 0.33 8.43
N LEU A 116 2.77 0.36 8.66
CA LEU A 116 2.04 -0.75 9.28
C LEU A 116 2.20 -2.05 8.48
N ILE A 117 1.98 -2.00 7.17
CA ILE A 117 2.11 -3.15 6.26
C ILE A 117 3.50 -3.79 6.39
N LYS A 118 4.56 -2.99 6.36
CA LYS A 118 5.94 -3.47 6.53
C LYS A 118 6.18 -4.09 7.89
N THR A 119 5.64 -3.48 8.94
CA THR A 119 5.75 -4.00 10.31
C THR A 119 5.04 -5.35 10.44
N VAL A 120 3.80 -5.46 9.95
CA VAL A 120 3.02 -6.72 9.99
C VAL A 120 3.71 -7.82 9.21
N ASN A 121 4.24 -7.51 8.02
CA ASN A 121 4.98 -8.50 7.24
C ASN A 121 6.23 -9.00 7.97
N ALA A 122 6.98 -8.11 8.61
CA ALA A 122 8.18 -8.47 9.37
C ALA A 122 7.86 -9.36 10.60
N GLU A 123 6.72 -9.09 11.29
CA GLU A 123 6.34 -9.80 12.51
C GLU A 123 5.63 -11.13 12.24
N HIS A 124 4.68 -11.13 11.30
CA HIS A 124 3.77 -12.26 11.06
C HIS A 124 4.03 -12.99 9.73
N LYS A 125 4.98 -12.53 8.92
CA LYS A 125 5.23 -13.04 7.56
C LYS A 125 3.98 -12.97 6.65
N THR A 126 2.98 -12.16 7.01
CA THR A 126 1.81 -11.91 6.18
C THR A 126 2.26 -11.20 4.89
N ASN A 127 1.92 -11.75 3.74
CA ASN A 127 2.21 -11.17 2.44
C ASN A 127 1.13 -10.14 2.07
N PHE A 128 1.50 -9.14 1.28
CA PHE A 128 0.56 -8.12 0.83
C PHE A 128 0.53 -8.03 -0.70
N ILE A 129 -0.68 -8.02 -1.24
CA ILE A 129 -0.94 -7.63 -2.63
C ILE A 129 -1.56 -6.24 -2.60
N ILE A 130 -0.91 -5.28 -3.26
CA ILE A 130 -1.36 -3.89 -3.33
C ILE A 130 -1.75 -3.61 -4.77
N ILE A 131 -2.99 -3.20 -4.98
CA ILE A 131 -3.51 -2.77 -6.28
C ILE A 131 -3.85 -1.30 -6.14
N SER A 132 -3.17 -0.43 -6.87
CA SER A 132 -3.35 1.02 -6.76
C SER A 132 -2.87 1.74 -8.03
N ASN A 133 -3.47 2.88 -8.31
CA ASN A 133 -2.99 3.86 -9.28
C ASN A 133 -2.09 4.93 -8.64
N ASP A 134 -1.91 4.91 -7.31
CA ASP A 134 -1.03 5.85 -6.61
C ASP A 134 0.39 5.29 -6.54
N ILE A 135 1.22 5.71 -7.48
CA ILE A 135 2.63 5.28 -7.55
C ILE A 135 3.42 5.70 -6.31
N SER A 136 3.05 6.82 -5.67
CA SER A 136 3.69 7.28 -4.43
C SER A 136 3.38 6.35 -3.26
N PHE A 137 2.13 5.85 -3.15
CA PHE A 137 1.75 4.87 -2.16
C PHE A 137 2.45 3.52 -2.39
N ILE A 138 2.46 3.03 -3.64
CA ILE A 138 3.18 1.81 -4.01
C ILE A 138 4.67 1.94 -3.66
N ASN A 139 5.33 3.02 -4.10
CA ASN A 139 6.77 3.24 -3.88
C ASN A 139 7.17 3.31 -2.40
N LYS A 140 6.26 3.74 -1.52
CA LYS A 140 6.47 3.72 -0.06
C LYS A 140 6.47 2.31 0.51
N THR A 141 5.86 1.35 -0.17
CA THR A 141 5.73 -0.03 0.30
C THR A 141 6.72 -0.96 -0.38
N THR A 142 6.81 -0.92 -1.71
CA THR A 142 7.74 -1.73 -2.52
C THR A 142 8.30 -0.92 -3.67
N LYS A 143 9.48 -1.32 -4.16
CA LYS A 143 10.10 -0.73 -5.35
C LYS A 143 9.75 -1.48 -6.63
N HIS A 144 9.18 -2.68 -6.51
CA HIS A 144 8.82 -3.53 -7.65
C HIS A 144 7.32 -3.50 -7.89
N ILE A 145 6.94 -3.44 -9.17
CA ILE A 145 5.55 -3.45 -9.62
C ILE A 145 5.33 -4.42 -10.76
N ILE A 146 4.08 -4.79 -10.91
CA ILE A 146 3.55 -5.52 -12.06
C ILE A 146 2.52 -4.61 -12.73
N ILE A 147 2.62 -4.44 -14.05
CA ILE A 147 1.66 -3.71 -14.86
C ILE A 147 0.98 -4.70 -15.78
N SER A 148 -0.34 -4.82 -15.65
CA SER A 148 -1.13 -5.66 -16.54
C SER A 148 -2.11 -4.82 -17.35
N LYS A 149 -2.32 -5.19 -18.62
CA LYS A 149 -3.35 -4.62 -19.49
C LYS A 149 -3.99 -5.75 -20.27
N ASN A 150 -5.32 -5.79 -20.27
CA ASN A 150 -6.09 -6.84 -20.95
C ASN A 150 -5.66 -8.26 -20.54
N LYS A 151 -5.50 -8.50 -19.23
CA LYS A 151 -5.06 -9.78 -18.63
C LYS A 151 -3.66 -10.25 -19.03
N VAL A 152 -2.87 -9.40 -19.69
CA VAL A 152 -1.49 -9.70 -20.08
C VAL A 152 -0.55 -8.83 -19.25
N ILE A 153 0.47 -9.44 -18.65
CA ILE A 153 1.55 -8.71 -17.97
C ILE A 153 2.36 -7.98 -19.04
N LYS A 154 2.38 -6.66 -18.98
CA LYS A 154 3.13 -5.78 -19.89
C LYS A 154 4.50 -5.41 -19.33
N TYR A 155 4.62 -5.34 -18.01
CA TYR A 155 5.87 -5.03 -17.34
C TYR A 155 5.91 -5.66 -15.96
N GLN A 156 7.09 -6.10 -15.55
CA GLN A 156 7.38 -6.52 -14.18
C GLN A 156 8.81 -6.09 -13.84
N GLY A 157 8.97 -5.24 -12.81
CA GLY A 157 10.29 -4.77 -12.44
C GLY A 157 10.25 -3.54 -11.53
N ASP A 158 11.31 -2.76 -11.59
CA ASP A 158 11.47 -1.53 -10.80
C ASP A 158 10.57 -0.39 -11.31
N ILE A 159 10.04 0.40 -10.35
CA ILE A 159 9.10 1.49 -10.66
C ILE A 159 9.74 2.59 -11.51
N LEU A 160 10.97 3.01 -11.20
CA LEU A 160 11.65 4.08 -11.96
C LEU A 160 11.94 3.63 -13.39
N THR A 161 12.30 2.36 -13.57
CA THR A 161 12.48 1.77 -14.89
C THR A 161 11.18 1.74 -15.68
N ALA A 162 10.06 1.39 -15.04
CA ALA A 162 8.74 1.42 -15.68
C ALA A 162 8.35 2.83 -16.16
N ILE A 163 8.64 3.86 -15.37
CA ILE A 163 8.41 5.26 -15.73
C ILE A 163 9.31 5.66 -16.92
N LYS A 164 10.60 5.33 -16.87
CA LYS A 164 11.54 5.64 -17.95
C LYS A 164 11.16 4.99 -19.29
N GLN A 165 10.61 3.77 -19.24
CA GLN A 165 10.16 3.03 -20.41
C GLN A 165 8.74 3.41 -20.89
N GLY A 166 8.06 4.35 -20.21
CA GLY A 166 6.72 4.82 -20.61
C GLY A 166 5.57 3.88 -20.28
N PHE A 167 5.77 2.88 -19.41
CA PHE A 167 4.69 2.02 -18.91
C PHE A 167 3.81 2.73 -17.88
N ILE A 168 4.35 3.77 -17.26
CA ILE A 168 3.66 4.65 -16.30
C ILE A 168 3.93 6.08 -16.72
N ASP A 169 2.90 6.93 -16.66
CA ASP A 169 3.03 8.36 -16.91
C ASP A 169 4.03 8.97 -15.91
N LYS A 170 4.84 9.91 -16.38
CA LYS A 170 5.84 10.57 -15.54
C LYS A 170 5.17 11.35 -14.41
N PRO A 171 5.38 10.99 -13.13
CA PRO A 171 4.92 11.81 -12.02
C PRO A 171 5.59 13.18 -12.01
N PRO A 172 4.93 14.24 -11.45
CA PRO A 172 5.50 15.61 -11.42
C PRO A 172 6.92 15.69 -10.85
N ILE A 173 7.25 14.85 -9.87
CA ILE A 173 8.60 14.79 -9.29
C ILE A 173 9.66 14.37 -10.33
N ILE A 174 9.34 13.43 -11.20
CA ILE A 174 10.25 12.97 -12.27
C ILE A 174 10.38 14.04 -13.35
N THR A 175 9.26 14.66 -13.74
CA THR A 175 9.27 15.79 -14.68
C THR A 175 10.14 16.94 -14.17
N PHE A 176 10.03 17.27 -12.87
CA PHE A 176 10.88 18.27 -12.24
C PHE A 176 12.37 17.91 -12.33
N ILE A 177 12.74 16.64 -12.02
CA ILE A 177 14.13 16.17 -12.10
C ILE A 177 14.65 16.27 -13.54
N ASP A 178 13.85 15.85 -14.54
CA ASP A 178 14.21 15.98 -15.95
C ASP A 178 14.53 17.43 -16.29
N MET A 179 13.61 18.37 -16.00
CA MET A 179 13.79 19.80 -16.26
C MET A 179 14.99 20.43 -15.54
N ALA A 180 15.26 20.00 -14.31
CA ALA A 180 16.40 20.48 -13.54
C ALA A 180 17.72 19.96 -14.14
N ASN A 181 17.76 18.69 -14.53
CA ASN A 181 18.94 18.07 -15.14
C ASN A 181 19.24 18.65 -16.54
N GLU A 182 18.22 18.96 -17.33
CA GLU A 182 18.37 19.70 -18.59
C GLU A 182 19.04 21.07 -18.40
N LYS A 183 18.87 21.67 -17.22
CA LYS A 183 19.53 22.93 -16.81
C LYS A 183 20.86 22.73 -16.08
N GLY A 184 21.37 21.50 -16.03
CA GLY A 184 22.68 21.16 -15.46
C GLY A 184 22.69 20.81 -13.97
N ALA A 185 21.54 20.49 -13.34
CA ALA A 185 21.46 20.25 -11.89
C ALA A 185 21.96 18.87 -11.43
N ASN A 186 22.17 17.89 -12.26
CA ASN A 186 22.65 16.53 -11.94
C ASN A 186 21.94 15.86 -10.74
N LEU A 187 20.59 15.92 -10.71
CA LEU A 187 19.77 15.30 -9.67
C LEU A 187 19.53 13.81 -9.96
N GLU A 188 19.64 12.98 -8.94
CA GLU A 188 19.28 11.55 -9.02
C GLU A 188 17.76 11.36 -9.14
N TYR A 189 17.35 10.38 -9.95
CA TYR A 189 15.93 10.02 -10.09
C TYR A 189 15.41 9.38 -8.82
N THR A 190 14.37 9.97 -8.24
CA THR A 190 13.69 9.47 -7.04
C THR A 190 12.20 9.81 -7.07
N LEU A 191 11.39 8.98 -6.39
CA LEU A 191 9.98 9.25 -6.11
C LEU A 191 9.76 9.71 -4.65
N ASP A 192 10.82 9.95 -3.90
CA ASP A 192 10.79 10.42 -2.52
C ASP A 192 11.18 11.90 -2.45
N ASN A 193 10.22 12.75 -2.03
CA ASN A 193 10.44 14.19 -1.91
C ASN A 193 11.59 14.55 -0.94
N LYS A 194 11.83 13.74 0.10
CA LYS A 194 12.91 14.00 1.04
C LYS A 194 14.27 13.73 0.42
N GLU A 195 14.39 12.66 -0.35
CA GLU A 195 15.62 12.34 -1.09
C GLU A 195 15.87 13.38 -2.19
N LEU A 196 14.81 13.83 -2.89
CA LEU A 196 14.94 14.91 -3.85
C LEU A 196 15.45 16.19 -3.19
N LEU A 197 14.88 16.61 -2.07
CA LEU A 197 15.34 17.79 -1.34
C LEU A 197 16.82 17.67 -0.92
N LYS A 198 17.24 16.51 -0.41
CA LYS A 198 18.65 16.27 -0.10
C LYS A 198 19.55 16.38 -1.33
N GLY A 199 19.10 15.86 -2.48
CA GLY A 199 19.81 15.99 -3.75
C GLY A 199 19.97 17.44 -4.17
N ILE A 200 18.90 18.24 -4.08
CA ILE A 200 18.94 19.68 -4.39
C ILE A 200 19.94 20.40 -3.48
N TYR A 201 19.88 20.18 -2.16
CA TYR A 201 20.85 20.80 -1.25
C TYR A 201 22.32 20.46 -1.59
N ARG A 202 22.60 19.21 -1.97
CA ARG A 202 23.96 18.79 -2.36
C ARG A 202 24.42 19.38 -3.70
N SER A 203 23.47 19.72 -4.59
CA SER A 203 23.79 20.28 -5.92
C SER A 203 23.97 21.80 -5.88
N VAL A 204 23.51 22.48 -4.82
CA VAL A 204 23.55 23.95 -4.68
C VAL A 204 24.65 24.41 -3.71
N PHE A 205 25.04 23.55 -2.78
CA PHE A 205 26.08 23.80 -1.77
C PHE A 205 27.20 22.76 -1.86
#